data_6e5affad11007185630e9fd3ef4adba1
#
_entry.id   6e5affad11007185630e9fd3ef4adba1
#
_cell.length_a   1.000
_cell.length_b   1.000
_cell.length_c   1.000
_cell.angle_alpha   90.00
_cell.angle_beta   90.00
_cell.angle_gamma   90.00
#
_symmetry.space_group_name_H-M   'P 1'
#
loop_
_entity.id
_entity.type
_entity.pdbx_description
1 polymer ?
#
loop_
_entity_poly.entity_id
_entity_poly.type
_entity_poly.pdbx_seq_one_letter_code
_entity_poly.pdbx_strand_id
1 'polypeptide(L)'
;MWIFVSMNADITERRKDTLINMCDESKRARMLQDQFNVSMNHVHALAILVLTFHHGKKQHSVIDQSFWQKIFAECTARTAFERPLMSRVAYALRVLHTERGRFEQQHAWKIKKMETEFQSLVKDDYNPEKLDPSPVQDEYAPVIFSQETVSHIVSIDMMSGKEDRENILRARAAGKGVLTSCNLLKSNHLGVVLTFAVYKTNLPLNATPQECIETTVGYLGASFDVPSLEEKLLQQLASK
;
A
#
# COMPACT_ATOMS: atom_id res chain seq x y z
N MET A 1 -3.10 -16.94 -60.55
CA MET A 1 -2.95 -17.96 -59.48
C MET A 1 -1.88 -17.61 -58.44
N TRP A 2 -0.72 -17.11 -58.80
CA TRP A 2 0.36 -16.72 -57.87
C TRP A 2 0.00 -15.60 -56.87
N ILE A 3 -0.77 -14.60 -57.28
CA ILE A 3 -1.16 -13.48 -56.42
C ILE A 3 -2.10 -13.91 -55.28
N PHE A 4 -2.99 -14.87 -55.53
CA PHE A 4 -3.91 -15.39 -54.49
C PHE A 4 -3.18 -16.22 -53.42
N VAL A 5 -2.13 -16.96 -53.81
CA VAL A 5 -1.32 -17.73 -52.86
C VAL A 5 -0.49 -16.81 -51.98
N SER A 6 0.07 -15.74 -52.53
CA SER A 6 0.84 -14.75 -51.80
C SER A 6 -0.03 -13.97 -50.82
N MET A 7 -1.24 -13.54 -51.20
CA MET A 7 -2.18 -12.87 -50.30
C MET A 7 -2.66 -13.76 -49.13
N ASN A 8 -2.90 -15.06 -49.41
CA ASN A 8 -3.29 -15.98 -48.35
C ASN A 8 -2.14 -16.27 -47.36
N ALA A 9 -0.91 -16.31 -47.81
CA ALA A 9 0.27 -16.47 -46.98
C ALA A 9 0.46 -15.25 -46.06
N ASP A 10 0.33 -14.04 -46.59
CA ASP A 10 0.44 -12.78 -45.83
C ASP A 10 -0.66 -12.65 -44.77
N ILE A 11 -1.90 -13.02 -45.11
CA ILE A 11 -3.03 -13.03 -44.16
C ILE A 11 -2.81 -14.04 -43.02
N THR A 12 -2.26 -15.20 -43.35
CA THR A 12 -1.99 -16.28 -42.39
C THR A 12 -0.87 -15.87 -41.42
N GLU A 13 0.17 -15.22 -41.92
CA GLU A 13 1.31 -14.73 -41.15
C GLU A 13 0.86 -13.60 -40.18
N ARG A 14 0.10 -12.62 -40.67
CA ARG A 14 -0.49 -11.56 -39.82
C ARG A 14 -1.40 -12.11 -38.75
N ARG A 15 -2.21 -13.11 -39.03
CA ARG A 15 -3.06 -13.79 -38.01
C ARG A 15 -2.21 -14.51 -36.96
N LYS A 16 -1.12 -15.15 -37.38
CA LYS A 16 -0.19 -15.84 -36.49
C LYS A 16 0.47 -14.81 -35.53
N ASP A 17 0.96 -13.69 -36.07
CA ASP A 17 1.59 -12.65 -35.30
C ASP A 17 0.58 -12.01 -34.27
N THR A 18 -0.67 -11.79 -34.73
CA THR A 18 -1.73 -11.31 -33.86
C THR A 18 -2.02 -12.29 -32.72
N LEU A 19 -2.10 -13.60 -33.01
CA LEU A 19 -2.32 -14.62 -31.98
C LEU A 19 -1.15 -14.76 -31.02
N ILE A 20 0.09 -14.65 -31.49
CA ILE A 20 1.28 -14.65 -30.64
C ILE A 20 1.25 -13.45 -29.70
N ASN A 21 0.98 -12.25 -30.21
CA ASN A 21 0.88 -11.03 -29.42
C ASN A 21 -0.23 -11.12 -28.36
N MET A 22 -1.41 -11.62 -28.72
CA MET A 22 -2.51 -11.85 -27.77
C MET A 22 -2.14 -12.88 -26.68
N CYS A 23 -1.41 -13.95 -27.02
CA CYS A 23 -0.93 -14.92 -26.05
C CYS A 23 0.07 -14.30 -25.07
N ASP A 24 0.98 -13.46 -25.55
CA ASP A 24 1.98 -12.78 -24.73
C ASP A 24 1.35 -11.73 -23.82
N GLU A 25 0.36 -10.96 -24.30
CA GLU A 25 -0.43 -10.07 -23.47
C GLU A 25 -1.19 -10.81 -22.38
N SER A 26 -1.80 -11.94 -22.69
CA SER A 26 -2.50 -12.78 -21.71
C SER A 26 -1.55 -13.35 -20.65
N LYS A 27 -0.33 -13.76 -21.03
CA LYS A 27 0.70 -14.21 -20.09
C LYS A 27 1.16 -13.08 -19.19
N ARG A 28 1.41 -11.88 -19.74
CA ARG A 28 1.78 -10.68 -18.98
C ARG A 28 0.70 -10.32 -17.96
N ALA A 29 -0.57 -10.30 -18.38
CA ALA A 29 -1.70 -10.02 -17.49
C ALA A 29 -1.80 -11.03 -16.34
N ARG A 30 -1.63 -12.33 -16.60
CA ARG A 30 -1.61 -13.37 -15.55
C ARG A 30 -0.45 -13.20 -14.61
N MET A 31 0.76 -12.94 -15.09
CA MET A 31 1.94 -12.70 -14.25
C MET A 31 1.75 -11.49 -13.35
N LEU A 32 1.17 -10.40 -13.87
CA LEU A 32 0.80 -9.21 -13.09
C LEU A 32 -0.20 -9.57 -11.99
N GLN A 33 -1.25 -10.31 -12.33
CA GLN A 33 -2.27 -10.73 -11.38
C GLN A 33 -1.69 -11.62 -10.28
N ASP A 34 -0.84 -12.57 -10.62
CA ASP A 34 -0.19 -13.48 -9.66
C ASP A 34 0.70 -12.69 -8.69
N GLN A 35 1.49 -11.76 -9.20
CA GLN A 35 2.34 -10.90 -8.37
C GLN A 35 1.51 -9.99 -7.46
N PHE A 36 0.41 -9.45 -7.97
CA PHE A 36 -0.52 -8.65 -7.17
C PHE A 36 -1.13 -9.49 -6.04
N ASN A 37 -1.57 -10.71 -6.34
CA ASN A 37 -2.12 -11.64 -5.35
C ASN A 37 -1.09 -12.00 -4.26
N VAL A 38 0.17 -12.24 -4.63
CA VAL A 38 1.26 -12.47 -3.66
C VAL A 38 1.44 -11.26 -2.76
N SER A 39 1.42 -10.05 -3.32
CA SER A 39 1.53 -8.81 -2.56
C SER A 39 0.34 -8.60 -1.60
N MET A 40 -0.88 -8.91 -2.06
CA MET A 40 -2.09 -8.86 -1.22
C MET A 40 -2.01 -9.83 -0.04
N ASN A 41 -1.59 -11.07 -0.28
CA ASN A 41 -1.42 -12.06 0.79
C ASN A 41 -0.42 -11.59 1.84
N HIS A 42 0.62 -10.87 1.41
CA HIS A 42 1.57 -10.31 2.35
C HIS A 42 0.99 -9.17 3.18
N VAL A 43 0.25 -8.25 2.56
CA VAL A 43 -0.45 -7.18 3.31
C VAL A 43 -1.37 -7.79 4.36
N HIS A 44 -2.08 -8.89 4.03
CA HIS A 44 -2.88 -9.65 4.99
C HIS A 44 -2.05 -10.25 6.12
N ALA A 45 -0.89 -10.85 5.81
CA ALA A 45 0.02 -11.38 6.82
C ALA A 45 0.55 -10.29 7.76
N LEU A 46 0.87 -9.10 7.23
CA LEU A 46 1.25 -7.94 8.03
C LEU A 46 0.09 -7.44 8.91
N ALA A 47 -1.16 -7.47 8.42
CA ALA A 47 -2.33 -7.14 9.22
C ALA A 47 -2.47 -8.08 10.42
N ILE A 48 -2.33 -9.39 10.20
CA ILE A 48 -2.36 -10.41 11.28
C ILE A 48 -1.22 -10.16 12.27
N LEU A 49 -0.01 -9.89 11.80
CA LEU A 49 1.14 -9.57 12.66
C LEU A 49 0.85 -8.36 13.55
N VAL A 50 0.36 -7.26 12.99
CA VAL A 50 0.01 -6.06 13.75
C VAL A 50 -1.11 -6.34 14.75
N LEU A 51 -2.17 -7.05 14.36
CA LEU A 51 -3.27 -7.41 15.26
C LEU A 51 -2.80 -8.27 16.42
N THR A 52 -2.02 -9.30 16.14
CA THR A 52 -1.58 -10.27 17.16
C THR A 52 -0.64 -9.62 18.17
N PHE A 53 0.30 -8.84 17.70
CA PHE A 53 1.40 -8.38 18.54
C PHE A 53 1.25 -6.96 19.03
N HIS A 54 0.62 -6.08 18.27
CA HIS A 54 0.39 -4.71 18.70
C HIS A 54 -0.95 -4.57 19.43
N HIS A 55 -2.05 -4.97 18.81
CA HIS A 55 -3.38 -4.82 19.41
C HIS A 55 -3.72 -5.89 20.48
N GLY A 56 -2.97 -6.99 20.53
CA GLY A 56 -3.14 -8.01 21.58
C GLY A 56 -2.66 -7.60 22.98
N LYS A 57 -1.85 -6.54 23.10
CA LYS A 57 -1.35 -6.02 24.37
C LYS A 57 -2.24 -4.89 24.91
N LYS A 58 -2.49 -4.93 26.23
CA LYS A 58 -3.33 -3.91 26.92
C LYS A 58 -2.60 -2.58 27.18
N GLN A 59 -1.27 -2.57 27.20
CA GLN A 59 -0.45 -1.35 27.41
C GLN A 59 0.76 -1.38 26.48
N HIS A 60 1.05 -0.25 25.86
CA HIS A 60 2.23 -0.04 25.02
C HIS A 60 3.13 0.99 25.69
N SER A 61 4.42 0.67 25.83
CA SER A 61 5.46 1.62 26.21
C SER A 61 6.19 2.14 24.96
N VAL A 62 6.93 3.24 25.09
CA VAL A 62 7.79 3.78 24.01
C VAL A 62 8.82 2.74 23.56
N ILE A 63 9.33 1.92 24.49
CA ILE A 63 10.27 0.84 24.19
C ILE A 63 9.60 -0.25 23.34
N ASP A 64 8.35 -0.60 23.64
CA ASP A 64 7.57 -1.55 22.84
C ASP A 64 7.35 -0.99 21.42
N GLN A 65 7.10 0.31 21.27
CA GLN A 65 6.91 0.96 19.99
C GLN A 65 8.15 0.83 19.09
N SER A 66 9.33 1.17 19.60
CA SER A 66 10.57 1.07 18.84
C SER A 66 10.92 -0.38 18.46
N PHE A 67 10.64 -1.32 19.34
CA PHE A 67 10.81 -2.76 19.09
C PHE A 67 9.89 -3.25 17.95
N TRP A 68 8.61 -2.87 17.99
CA TRP A 68 7.64 -3.26 16.96
C TRP A 68 7.92 -2.58 15.62
N GLN A 69 8.36 -1.32 15.64
CA GLN A 69 8.84 -0.62 14.44
C GLN A 69 9.99 -1.39 13.77
N LYS A 70 10.96 -1.86 14.55
CA LYS A 70 12.08 -2.65 14.04
C LYS A 70 11.63 -3.99 13.46
N ILE A 71 10.76 -4.72 14.16
CA ILE A 71 10.20 -5.99 13.65
C ILE A 71 9.43 -5.76 12.34
N PHE A 72 8.58 -4.73 12.28
CA PHE A 72 7.82 -4.41 11.08
C PHE A 72 8.75 -4.07 9.91
N ALA A 73 9.76 -3.22 10.13
CA ALA A 73 10.75 -2.86 9.14
C ALA A 73 11.54 -4.09 8.66
N GLU A 74 11.96 -4.98 9.57
CA GLU A 74 12.71 -6.18 9.25
C GLU A 74 11.85 -7.20 8.47
N CYS A 75 10.60 -7.43 8.88
CA CYS A 75 9.67 -8.28 8.14
C CYS A 75 9.43 -7.77 6.72
N THR A 76 9.25 -6.46 6.54
CA THR A 76 9.04 -5.86 5.22
C THR A 76 10.30 -5.86 4.36
N ALA A 77 11.50 -5.71 4.94
CA ALA A 77 12.76 -5.77 4.22
C ALA A 77 13.09 -7.19 3.74
N ARG A 78 12.99 -8.20 4.61
CA ARG A 78 13.28 -9.61 4.26
C ARG A 78 12.39 -10.14 3.15
N THR A 79 11.15 -9.73 3.13
CA THR A 79 10.17 -10.18 2.14
C THR A 79 10.15 -9.32 0.86
N ALA A 80 10.92 -8.23 0.80
CA ALA A 80 11.03 -7.38 -0.40
C ALA A 80 11.59 -8.14 -1.61
N PHE A 81 12.47 -9.13 -1.39
CA PHE A 81 13.03 -9.95 -2.46
C PHE A 81 11.98 -10.85 -3.13
N GLU A 82 11.05 -11.40 -2.36
CA GLU A 82 9.97 -12.25 -2.86
C GLU A 82 8.83 -11.45 -3.50
N ARG A 83 8.81 -10.12 -3.26
CA ARG A 83 7.74 -9.22 -3.68
C ARG A 83 8.31 -7.97 -4.35
N PRO A 84 8.87 -8.14 -5.55
CA PRO A 84 9.53 -7.06 -6.26
C PRO A 84 8.61 -5.88 -6.61
N LEU A 85 7.29 -6.01 -6.44
CA LEU A 85 6.30 -4.99 -6.77
C LEU A 85 6.05 -4.00 -5.66
N MET A 86 6.10 -4.43 -4.39
CA MET A 86 5.87 -3.57 -3.26
C MET A 86 7.13 -2.78 -2.95
N SER A 87 7.11 -1.50 -3.22
CA SER A 87 8.23 -0.60 -2.97
C SER A 87 8.24 -0.06 -1.54
N ARG A 88 7.07 0.10 -0.92
CA ARG A 88 6.93 0.70 0.40
C ARG A 88 5.70 0.16 1.11
N VAL A 89 5.81 -0.02 2.44
CA VAL A 89 4.70 -0.46 3.29
C VAL A 89 4.70 0.36 4.58
N ALA A 90 3.52 0.77 5.03
CA ALA A 90 3.33 1.47 6.29
C ALA A 90 2.01 1.07 6.95
N TYR A 91 1.97 1.16 8.27
CA TYR A 91 0.76 0.96 9.09
C TYR A 91 0.42 2.24 9.83
N ALA A 92 -0.82 2.71 9.65
CA ALA A 92 -1.39 3.85 10.35
C ALA A 92 -2.44 3.38 11.36
N LEU A 93 -2.34 3.84 12.60
CA LEU A 93 -3.29 3.52 13.66
C LEU A 93 -4.52 4.42 13.55
N ARG A 94 -5.71 3.88 13.75
CA ARG A 94 -6.92 4.69 13.91
C ARG A 94 -6.96 5.29 15.30
N VAL A 95 -6.98 6.61 15.39
CA VAL A 95 -7.03 7.37 16.65
C VAL A 95 -8.24 8.30 16.66
N LEU A 96 -9.12 8.15 17.62
CA LEU A 96 -10.25 9.07 17.80
C LEU A 96 -9.78 10.38 18.41
N HIS A 97 -10.49 11.48 18.16
CA HIS A 97 -10.14 12.78 18.70
C HIS A 97 -10.00 12.78 20.23
N THR A 98 -10.89 12.07 20.90
CA THR A 98 -10.89 11.91 22.37
C THR A 98 -9.64 11.22 22.91
N GLU A 99 -8.98 10.42 22.10
CA GLU A 99 -7.79 9.63 22.44
C GLU A 99 -6.48 10.31 22.03
N ARG A 100 -6.55 11.38 21.22
CA ARG A 100 -5.38 12.05 20.65
C ARG A 100 -4.34 12.45 21.69
N GLY A 101 -4.76 13.12 22.76
CA GLY A 101 -3.84 13.59 23.80
C GLY A 101 -3.10 12.45 24.50
N ARG A 102 -3.82 11.36 24.82
CA ARG A 102 -3.23 10.15 25.40
C ARG A 102 -2.27 9.47 24.42
N PHE A 103 -2.65 9.37 23.14
CA PHE A 103 -1.84 8.80 22.09
C PHE A 103 -0.52 9.58 21.89
N GLU A 104 -0.59 10.92 21.77
CA GLU A 104 0.59 11.77 21.60
C GLU A 104 1.53 11.67 22.80
N GLN A 105 0.98 11.57 24.03
CA GLN A 105 1.78 11.38 25.25
C GLN A 105 2.46 10.01 25.28
N GLN A 106 1.77 8.93 24.88
CA GLN A 106 2.33 7.58 24.85
C GLN A 106 3.45 7.41 23.83
N HIS A 107 3.37 8.09 22.69
CA HIS A 107 4.34 7.99 21.61
C HIS A 107 5.47 9.03 21.68
N ALA A 108 5.36 10.02 22.58
CA ALA A 108 6.29 11.13 22.75
C ALA A 108 6.46 12.01 21.49
N TRP A 109 5.48 12.03 20.59
CA TRP A 109 5.42 12.90 19.40
C TRP A 109 3.98 13.31 19.09
N LYS A 110 3.84 14.39 18.32
CA LYS A 110 2.53 14.92 17.91
C LYS A 110 2.12 14.37 16.56
N ILE A 111 0.81 14.20 16.37
CA ILE A 111 0.23 13.86 15.07
C ILE A 111 0.41 15.05 14.13
N LYS A 112 1.10 14.84 13.01
CA LYS A 112 1.51 15.86 12.04
C LYS A 112 0.59 15.85 10.83
N LYS A 113 0.34 17.04 10.29
CA LYS A 113 -0.37 17.20 9.02
C LYS A 113 0.54 16.79 7.87
N MET A 114 -0.02 16.11 6.87
CA MET A 114 0.66 15.89 5.60
C MET A 114 0.83 17.22 4.86
N GLU A 115 2.04 17.55 4.45
CA GLU A 115 2.23 18.63 3.48
C GLU A 115 1.62 18.21 2.13
N THR A 116 1.04 19.18 1.42
CA THR A 116 0.31 18.99 0.17
C THR A 116 0.87 17.90 -0.73
N GLU A 117 -0.02 17.08 -1.23
CA GLU A 117 0.14 15.79 -1.93
C GLU A 117 1.29 15.70 -2.96
N PHE A 118 1.74 16.82 -3.50
CA PHE A 118 2.79 16.87 -4.54
C PHE A 118 4.22 17.08 -4.02
N GLN A 119 4.39 17.60 -2.80
CA GLN A 119 5.71 17.99 -2.30
C GLN A 119 6.35 16.99 -1.31
N SER A 120 5.55 16.25 -0.58
CA SER A 120 6.04 15.39 0.51
C SER A 120 6.74 14.11 0.06
N LEU A 121 6.40 13.59 -1.13
CA LEU A 121 6.99 12.37 -1.68
C LEU A 121 8.26 12.62 -2.51
N VAL A 122 8.54 13.86 -2.91
CA VAL A 122 9.59 14.21 -3.88
C VAL A 122 10.81 14.86 -3.23
N LYS A 123 10.70 15.45 -2.02
CA LYS A 123 11.83 16.17 -1.40
C LYS A 123 12.73 15.25 -0.56
N ASP A 124 14.00 15.23 -0.87
CA ASP A 124 15.05 14.58 -0.06
C ASP A 124 15.26 15.24 1.31
N ASP A 125 14.81 16.51 1.47
CA ASP A 125 14.92 17.31 2.70
C ASP A 125 13.67 17.25 3.59
N TYR A 126 12.81 16.25 3.39
CA TYR A 126 11.61 16.10 4.19
C TYR A 126 11.97 15.83 5.67
N ASN A 127 11.73 16.82 6.51
CA ASN A 127 11.92 16.71 7.96
C ASN A 127 10.55 16.71 8.66
N PRO A 128 10.08 15.56 9.18
CA PRO A 128 8.78 15.47 9.84
C PRO A 128 8.68 16.37 11.08
N GLU A 129 9.78 16.75 11.71
CA GLU A 129 9.79 17.65 12.88
C GLU A 129 9.30 19.06 12.55
N LYS A 130 9.45 19.50 11.31
CA LYS A 130 9.05 20.82 10.82
C LYS A 130 7.58 20.90 10.39
N LEU A 131 6.88 19.78 10.35
CA LEU A 131 5.48 19.75 9.93
C LEU A 131 4.56 20.31 11.01
N ASP A 132 3.51 20.98 10.56
CA ASP A 132 2.45 21.48 11.43
C ASP A 132 1.67 20.31 12.07
N PRO A 133 1.15 20.52 13.29
CA PRO A 133 0.23 19.56 13.89
C PRO A 133 -1.01 19.36 13.01
N SER A 134 -1.50 18.12 12.94
CA SER A 134 -2.75 17.84 12.23
C SER A 134 -3.91 18.66 12.83
N PRO A 135 -4.77 19.26 11.98
CA PRO A 135 -5.91 20.03 12.44
C PRO A 135 -6.88 19.17 13.26
N VAL A 136 -7.79 19.84 13.99
CA VAL A 136 -8.82 19.14 14.76
C VAL A 136 -9.77 18.43 13.81
N GLN A 137 -9.94 17.12 13.99
CA GLN A 137 -10.83 16.23 13.24
C GLN A 137 -11.42 15.20 14.20
N ASP A 138 -12.49 14.51 13.78
CA ASP A 138 -13.13 13.46 14.60
C ASP A 138 -12.21 12.25 14.81
N GLU A 139 -11.40 11.92 13.81
CA GLU A 139 -10.46 10.81 13.83
C GLU A 139 -9.21 11.10 13.00
N TYR A 140 -8.13 10.41 13.31
CA TYR A 140 -6.81 10.53 12.71
C TYR A 140 -6.30 9.14 12.29
N ALA A 141 -5.36 9.11 11.36
CA ALA A 141 -4.64 7.91 10.97
C ALA A 141 -3.11 8.16 10.94
N PRO A 142 -2.48 8.42 12.11
CA PRO A 142 -1.03 8.61 12.17
C PRO A 142 -0.30 7.30 11.84
N VAL A 143 0.74 7.40 11.01
CA VAL A 143 1.64 6.28 10.73
C VAL A 143 2.46 5.98 11.97
N ILE A 144 2.39 4.73 12.44
CA ILE A 144 3.16 4.26 13.61
C ILE A 144 4.23 3.22 13.27
N PHE A 145 4.04 2.47 12.19
CA PHE A 145 5.04 1.53 11.66
C PHE A 145 5.24 1.75 10.18
N SER A 146 6.48 1.66 9.72
CA SER A 146 6.84 1.83 8.32
C SER A 146 8.04 0.98 7.96
N GLN A 147 8.17 0.63 6.68
CA GLN A 147 9.39 0.12 6.13
C GLN A 147 10.50 1.16 6.28
N GLU A 148 11.75 0.75 6.45
CA GLU A 148 12.89 1.63 6.70
C GLU A 148 13.04 2.73 5.64
N THR A 149 12.82 2.39 4.37
CA THR A 149 12.90 3.31 3.22
C THR A 149 11.90 4.48 3.28
N VAL A 150 10.87 4.37 4.12
CA VAL A 150 9.82 5.39 4.31
C VAL A 150 9.64 5.77 5.79
N SER A 151 10.64 5.57 6.61
CA SER A 151 10.59 5.90 8.05
C SER A 151 10.26 7.37 8.34
N HIS A 152 10.53 8.26 7.39
CA HIS A 152 10.21 9.70 7.47
C HIS A 152 8.71 10.01 7.53
N ILE A 153 7.82 9.08 7.16
CA ILE A 153 6.36 9.31 7.24
C ILE A 153 5.77 8.96 8.62
N VAL A 154 6.56 8.43 9.55
CA VAL A 154 6.09 8.17 10.91
C VAL A 154 5.63 9.48 11.56
N SER A 155 4.54 9.46 12.30
CA SER A 155 3.79 10.60 12.87
C SER A 155 2.85 11.34 11.93
N ILE A 156 2.91 11.12 10.62
CA ILE A 156 2.02 11.81 9.67
C ILE A 156 0.63 11.19 9.71
N ASP A 157 -0.35 12.07 9.76
CA ASP A 157 -1.77 11.73 9.68
C ASP A 157 -2.19 11.56 8.21
N MET A 158 -2.42 10.32 7.81
CA MET A 158 -2.90 10.00 6.46
C MET A 158 -4.33 10.52 6.20
N MET A 159 -5.11 10.81 7.26
CA MET A 159 -6.43 11.45 7.13
C MET A 159 -6.35 12.96 6.85
N SER A 160 -5.19 13.58 6.99
CA SER A 160 -4.99 15.01 6.68
C SER A 160 -4.81 15.29 5.19
N GLY A 161 -4.46 14.29 4.37
CA GLY A 161 -4.43 14.35 2.90
C GLY A 161 -5.81 14.02 2.32
N LYS A 162 -6.25 14.74 1.30
CA LYS A 162 -7.58 14.54 0.71
C LYS A 162 -7.74 13.17 0.06
N GLU A 163 -6.78 12.77 -0.75
CA GLU A 163 -6.82 11.51 -1.50
C GLU A 163 -6.67 10.30 -0.57
N ASP A 164 -5.69 10.34 0.33
CA ASP A 164 -5.49 9.26 1.29
C ASP A 164 -6.67 9.09 2.23
N ARG A 165 -7.27 10.20 2.69
CA ARG A 165 -8.50 10.18 3.48
C ARG A 165 -9.63 9.47 2.74
N GLU A 166 -9.87 9.83 1.47
CA GLU A 166 -10.92 9.21 0.66
C GLU A 166 -10.70 7.71 0.50
N ASN A 167 -9.47 7.28 0.23
CA ASN A 167 -9.11 5.87 0.10
C ASN A 167 -9.26 5.10 1.41
N ILE A 168 -8.86 5.69 2.53
CA ILE A 168 -9.06 5.13 3.88
C ILE A 168 -10.54 4.93 4.16
N LEU A 169 -11.38 5.94 3.91
CA LEU A 169 -12.82 5.86 4.14
C LEU A 169 -13.48 4.79 3.28
N ARG A 170 -13.07 4.69 2.01
CA ARG A 170 -13.56 3.65 1.08
C ARG A 170 -13.10 2.26 1.50
N ALA A 171 -11.82 2.09 1.86
CA ALA A 171 -11.27 0.80 2.26
C ALA A 171 -11.99 0.24 3.50
N ARG A 172 -12.20 1.07 4.53
CA ARG A 172 -12.86 0.63 5.76
C ARG A 172 -14.34 0.28 5.55
N ALA A 173 -15.05 1.04 4.70
CA ALA A 173 -16.46 0.78 4.43
C ALA A 173 -16.68 -0.44 3.53
N ALA A 174 -15.76 -0.72 2.63
CA ALA A 174 -15.88 -1.82 1.66
C ALA A 174 -15.43 -3.17 2.20
N GLY A 175 -14.68 -3.22 3.30
CA GLY A 175 -14.06 -4.45 3.79
C GLY A 175 -12.99 -5.04 2.85
N LYS A 176 -12.54 -4.27 1.86
CA LYS A 176 -11.63 -4.69 0.79
C LYS A 176 -10.52 -3.67 0.60
N GLY A 177 -9.40 -4.10 0.01
CA GLY A 177 -8.36 -3.19 -0.41
C GLY A 177 -8.84 -2.22 -1.49
N VAL A 178 -8.44 -0.96 -1.39
CA VAL A 178 -8.75 0.11 -2.34
C VAL A 178 -7.45 0.59 -2.95
N LEU A 179 -7.42 0.66 -4.29
CA LEU A 179 -6.31 1.23 -5.04
C LEU A 179 -6.56 2.72 -5.27
N THR A 180 -5.52 3.53 -5.09
CA THR A 180 -5.52 4.93 -5.54
C THR A 180 -5.41 5.01 -7.05
N SER A 181 -5.69 6.18 -7.61
CA SER A 181 -5.20 6.56 -8.94
C SER A 181 -3.66 6.54 -8.98
N CYS A 182 -3.11 6.45 -10.19
CA CYS A 182 -1.66 6.46 -10.38
C CYS A 182 -1.08 7.82 -9.99
N ASN A 183 -0.17 7.83 -9.03
CA ASN A 183 0.55 9.01 -8.57
C ASN A 183 2.04 8.88 -8.85
N LEU A 184 2.73 10.02 -8.98
CA LEU A 184 4.19 10.02 -9.10
C LEU A 184 4.82 9.64 -7.75
N LEU A 185 5.59 8.55 -7.77
CA LEU A 185 6.41 8.15 -6.63
C LEU A 185 7.69 9.01 -6.55
N LYS A 186 8.39 8.96 -5.42
CA LYS A 186 9.69 9.62 -5.23
C LYS A 186 10.74 9.26 -6.30
N SER A 187 10.63 8.09 -6.91
CA SER A 187 11.42 7.63 -8.06
C SER A 187 11.07 8.32 -9.39
N ASN A 188 10.14 9.27 -9.40
CA ASN A 188 9.52 9.85 -10.61
C ASN A 188 8.79 8.80 -11.49
N HIS A 189 8.52 7.62 -10.94
CA HIS A 189 7.74 6.57 -11.58
C HIS A 189 6.27 6.68 -11.21
N LEU A 190 5.40 6.21 -12.09
CA LEU A 190 3.99 6.04 -11.78
C LEU A 190 3.82 4.95 -10.72
N GLY A 191 3.14 5.26 -9.64
CA GLY A 191 2.85 4.35 -8.56
C GLY A 191 1.38 4.27 -8.24
N VAL A 192 0.99 3.13 -7.66
CA VAL A 192 -0.35 2.90 -7.14
C VAL A 192 -0.22 2.57 -5.68
N VAL A 193 -1.06 3.15 -4.83
CA VAL A 193 -1.12 2.80 -3.41
C VAL A 193 -2.35 1.95 -3.15
N LEU A 194 -2.13 0.79 -2.55
CA LEU A 194 -3.18 -0.06 -2.01
C LEU A 194 -3.40 0.33 -0.54
N THR A 195 -4.60 0.73 -0.20
CA THR A 195 -5.03 0.95 1.18
C THR A 195 -5.92 -0.18 1.64
N PHE A 196 -5.61 -0.76 2.79
CA PHE A 196 -6.32 -1.89 3.38
C PHE A 196 -6.67 -1.60 4.84
N ALA A 197 -7.96 -1.75 5.22
CA ALA A 197 -8.38 -1.58 6.60
C ALA A 197 -8.05 -2.84 7.43
N VAL A 198 -7.54 -2.64 8.63
CA VAL A 198 -7.24 -3.69 9.61
C VAL A 198 -8.36 -3.71 10.65
N TYR A 199 -9.03 -4.86 10.78
CA TYR A 199 -10.17 -5.04 11.67
C TYR A 199 -9.77 -5.82 12.91
N LYS A 200 -10.29 -5.44 14.07
CA LYS A 200 -10.00 -6.10 15.36
C LYS A 200 -10.46 -7.56 15.39
N THR A 201 -11.53 -7.87 14.67
CA THR A 201 -12.13 -9.21 14.60
C THR A 201 -12.35 -9.60 13.15
N ASN A 202 -12.41 -10.90 12.87
CA ASN A 202 -12.83 -11.39 11.57
C ASN A 202 -14.27 -10.97 11.32
N LEU A 203 -14.47 -10.22 10.26
CA LEU A 203 -15.80 -9.81 9.83
C LEU A 203 -16.43 -10.88 8.94
N PRO A 204 -17.74 -11.12 9.06
CA PRO A 204 -18.45 -11.98 8.12
C PRO A 204 -18.48 -11.34 6.72
N LEU A 205 -18.64 -12.17 5.68
CA LEU A 205 -18.66 -11.71 4.29
C LEU A 205 -19.79 -10.70 3.98
N ASN A 206 -20.83 -10.70 4.79
CA ASN A 206 -21.98 -9.81 4.68
C ASN A 206 -21.97 -8.69 5.74
N ALA A 207 -20.82 -8.39 6.33
CA ALA A 207 -20.69 -7.31 7.30
C ALA A 207 -21.16 -5.98 6.69
N THR A 208 -21.92 -5.24 7.48
CA THR A 208 -22.38 -3.91 7.08
C THR A 208 -21.23 -2.89 7.11
N PRO A 209 -21.31 -1.81 6.32
CA PRO A 209 -20.30 -0.74 6.39
C PRO A 209 -20.09 -0.20 7.81
N GLN A 210 -21.15 -0.14 8.61
CA GLN A 210 -21.07 0.34 9.99
C GLN A 210 -20.27 -0.62 10.88
N GLU A 211 -20.49 -1.92 10.78
CA GLU A 211 -19.69 -2.93 11.50
C GLU A 211 -18.21 -2.88 11.08
N CYS A 212 -17.95 -2.68 9.79
CA CYS A 212 -16.60 -2.49 9.28
C CYS A 212 -15.93 -1.26 9.92
N ILE A 213 -16.64 -0.13 9.99
CA ILE A 213 -16.12 1.11 10.59
C ILE A 213 -15.82 0.93 12.08
N GLU A 214 -16.73 0.33 12.83
CA GLU A 214 -16.60 0.14 14.29
C GLU A 214 -15.46 -0.81 14.67
N THR A 215 -15.24 -1.84 13.86
CA THR A 215 -14.18 -2.83 14.11
C THR A 215 -12.81 -2.44 13.57
N THR A 216 -12.71 -1.37 12.77
CA THR A 216 -11.44 -0.90 12.22
C THR A 216 -10.53 -0.36 13.33
N VAL A 217 -9.31 -0.89 13.40
CA VAL A 217 -8.26 -0.46 14.34
C VAL A 217 -7.13 0.31 13.67
N GLY A 218 -6.98 0.20 12.36
CA GLY A 218 -5.95 0.90 11.61
C GLY A 218 -5.97 0.57 10.13
N TYR A 219 -4.92 0.99 9.43
CA TYR A 219 -4.83 0.90 7.98
C TYR A 219 -3.42 0.50 7.56
N LEU A 220 -3.32 -0.42 6.62
CA LEU A 220 -2.07 -0.74 5.92
C LEU A 220 -2.08 -0.07 4.56
N GLY A 221 -1.02 0.66 4.28
CA GLY A 221 -0.72 1.23 2.96
C GLY A 221 0.45 0.50 2.33
N ALA A 222 0.30 0.08 1.07
CA ALA A 222 1.38 -0.51 0.29
C ALA A 222 1.48 0.20 -1.06
N SER A 223 2.67 0.70 -1.43
CA SER A 223 2.89 1.35 -2.71
C SER A 223 3.55 0.40 -3.70
N PHE A 224 3.10 0.46 -4.95
CA PHE A 224 3.57 -0.33 -6.08
C PHE A 224 4.17 0.60 -7.13
N ASP A 225 5.39 0.30 -7.56
CA ASP A 225 6.08 0.98 -8.64
C ASP A 225 5.78 0.26 -9.96
N VAL A 226 4.93 0.87 -10.80
CA VAL A 226 4.43 0.24 -12.04
C VAL A 226 5.54 0.01 -13.07
N PRO A 227 6.43 0.98 -13.39
CA PRO A 227 7.52 0.76 -14.32
C PRO A 227 8.52 -0.33 -13.87
N SER A 228 8.89 -0.33 -12.60
CA SER A 228 9.76 -1.38 -12.04
C SER A 228 9.14 -2.77 -12.13
N LEU A 229 7.83 -2.85 -12.06
CA LEU A 229 7.08 -4.08 -12.28
C LEU A 229 7.20 -4.55 -13.72
N GLU A 230 6.93 -3.66 -14.67
CA GLU A 230 6.97 -3.98 -16.10
C GLU A 230 8.36 -4.47 -16.51
N GLU A 231 9.41 -3.78 -16.09
CA GLU A 231 10.80 -4.17 -16.38
C GLU A 231 11.13 -5.56 -15.84
N LYS A 232 10.78 -5.88 -14.59
CA LYS A 232 11.03 -7.19 -14.00
C LYS A 232 10.26 -8.31 -14.67
N LEU A 233 9.02 -8.05 -15.08
CA LEU A 233 8.22 -9.02 -15.82
C LEU A 233 8.80 -9.29 -17.20
N LEU A 234 9.27 -8.25 -17.90
CA LEU A 234 9.95 -8.40 -19.18
C LEU A 234 11.25 -9.21 -19.06
N GLN A 235 12.06 -8.97 -18.03
CA GLN A 235 13.26 -9.74 -17.74
C GLN A 235 12.96 -11.22 -17.48
N GLN A 236 11.89 -11.53 -16.72
CA GLN A 236 11.47 -12.90 -16.46
C GLN A 236 10.96 -13.62 -17.72
N LEU A 237 10.34 -12.89 -18.65
CA LEU A 237 9.90 -13.45 -19.93
C LEU A 237 11.07 -13.70 -20.89
N ALA A 238 12.09 -12.83 -20.85
CA ALA A 238 13.28 -12.97 -21.69
C ALA A 238 14.24 -14.08 -21.22
N SER A 239 14.15 -14.51 -19.96
CA SER A 239 15.00 -15.54 -19.35
C SER A 239 14.46 -16.96 -19.50
N LYS A 240 13.31 -17.14 -20.12
CA LYS A 240 12.66 -18.43 -20.42
C LYS A 240 12.72 -18.72 -21.92
#